data_6460697e10ebd870f316daf1344743ca
#
_entry.id   6460697e10ebd870f316daf1344743ca
#
_cell.length_a   1.000
_cell.length_b   1.000
_cell.length_c   1.000
_cell.angle_alpha   90.00
_cell.angle_beta   90.00
_cell.angle_gamma   90.00
#
_symmetry.space_group_name_H-M   'P 1'
#
loop_
_entity.id
_entity.type
_entity.pdbx_description
1 polymer ?
#
loop_
_entity_poly.entity_id
_entity_poly.type
_entity_poly.pdbx_seq_one_letter_code
_entity_poly.pdbx_strand_id
1 'polypeptide(L)'
;MNTEVNIENTQKLTGLRILCISGSNRLDVMGTNSYRKCKAVLDEAGKYISNMQSEIIELQNHSLNPCTACSGCLNSKRCAIDNAFNQIYEKIIACDALFIVAPHYALIPAKLCMLFEKMGTVVSIRSSKDKSYRGETYGIKTAVITHGATAVNDAAQKRKKRILNDPIAIALTDPQLKPFLIPFNDEWATGICVQPIEKNTDGETVLKINEYVRKVINSFL
;
A
#
# COMPACT_ATOMS: atom_id res chain seq x y z
N MET A 1 -7.58 18.46 -28.74
CA MET A 1 -8.61 19.11 -27.93
C MET A 1 -8.24 18.81 -26.49
N ASN A 2 -7.57 19.78 -25.82
CA ASN A 2 -7.22 19.67 -24.40
C ASN A 2 -8.46 20.01 -23.60
N THR A 3 -9.07 19.04 -22.97
CA THR A 3 -10.05 19.27 -21.91
C THR A 3 -9.26 19.58 -20.62
N GLU A 4 -8.98 20.86 -20.41
CA GLU A 4 -8.64 21.36 -19.09
C GLU A 4 -9.85 21.10 -18.17
N VAL A 5 -9.71 20.12 -17.28
CA VAL A 5 -10.69 19.89 -16.22
C VAL A 5 -10.56 21.04 -15.25
N ASN A 6 -11.55 21.90 -15.27
CA ASN A 6 -11.67 23.06 -14.40
C ASN A 6 -11.84 22.60 -12.95
N ILE A 7 -10.78 22.76 -12.12
CA ILE A 7 -10.70 22.25 -10.72
C ILE A 7 -11.27 23.28 -9.71
N GLU A 8 -12.08 24.23 -10.14
CA GLU A 8 -12.49 25.35 -9.28
C GLU A 8 -13.64 25.05 -8.30
N ASN A 9 -14.17 23.82 -8.20
CA ASN A 9 -15.25 23.50 -7.26
C ASN A 9 -15.14 22.09 -6.63
N THR A 10 -13.94 21.67 -6.29
CA THR A 10 -13.74 20.36 -5.64
C THR A 10 -14.04 20.50 -4.15
N GLN A 11 -15.12 19.91 -3.69
CA GLN A 11 -15.41 19.75 -2.27
C GLN A 11 -14.21 19.08 -1.62
N LYS A 12 -13.45 19.82 -0.81
CA LYS A 12 -12.21 19.33 -0.20
C LYS A 12 -12.57 18.25 0.81
N LEU A 13 -12.00 17.07 0.66
CA LEU A 13 -12.15 15.98 1.62
C LEU A 13 -11.64 16.41 2.99
N THR A 14 -12.20 15.88 4.06
CA THR A 14 -11.86 16.29 5.43
C THR A 14 -11.67 15.07 6.32
N GLY A 15 -10.62 15.10 7.14
CA GLY A 15 -10.42 14.18 8.26
C GLY A 15 -10.00 12.77 7.89
N LEU A 16 -9.57 12.52 6.65
CA LEU A 16 -9.12 11.17 6.24
C LEU A 16 -7.76 10.81 6.85
N ARG A 17 -7.62 9.53 7.18
CA ARG A 17 -6.37 8.91 7.66
C ARG A 17 -5.69 8.17 6.52
N ILE A 18 -4.51 8.65 6.16
CA ILE A 18 -3.69 8.07 5.09
C ILE A 18 -2.49 7.37 5.70
N LEU A 19 -2.38 6.07 5.46
CA LEU A 19 -1.25 5.27 5.90
C LEU A 19 -0.38 4.89 4.71
N CYS A 20 0.94 5.14 4.83
CA CYS A 20 1.93 4.65 3.87
C CYS A 20 2.78 3.56 4.51
N ILE A 21 2.98 2.43 3.83
CA ILE A 21 3.92 1.39 4.23
C ILE A 21 5.12 1.40 3.29
N SER A 22 6.28 1.71 3.83
CA SER A 22 7.56 1.53 3.15
C SER A 22 8.01 0.08 3.30
N GLY A 23 7.93 -0.68 2.20
CA GLY A 23 8.28 -2.11 2.15
C GLY A 23 9.78 -2.39 1.99
N SER A 24 10.66 -1.38 2.12
CA SER A 24 12.10 -1.60 2.07
C SER A 24 12.59 -2.40 3.28
N ASN A 25 13.48 -3.37 3.03
CA ASN A 25 14.21 -4.07 4.09
C ASN A 25 15.57 -3.43 4.40
N ARG A 26 15.96 -2.40 3.64
CA ARG A 26 17.26 -1.75 3.76
C ARG A 26 17.23 -0.73 4.89
N LEU A 27 18.18 -0.82 5.80
CA LEU A 27 18.46 0.22 6.78
C LEU A 27 19.19 1.36 6.07
N ASP A 28 18.62 2.55 6.12
CA ASP A 28 19.22 3.76 5.53
C ASP A 28 18.94 4.95 6.44
N VAL A 29 20.02 5.53 6.98
CA VAL A 29 19.97 6.68 7.90
C VAL A 29 19.38 7.93 7.23
N MET A 30 19.48 8.04 5.90
CA MET A 30 18.96 9.16 5.11
C MET A 30 17.55 8.94 4.56
N GLY A 31 16.89 7.85 4.97
CA GLY A 31 15.62 7.41 4.44
C GLY A 31 15.75 6.66 3.10
N THR A 32 15.04 5.56 2.99
CA THR A 32 15.06 4.74 1.78
C THR A 32 14.32 5.40 0.61
N ASN A 33 14.54 4.89 -0.60
CA ASN A 33 13.76 5.30 -1.77
C ASN A 33 12.26 5.08 -1.58
N SER A 34 11.86 4.00 -0.89
CA SER A 34 10.46 3.74 -0.53
C SER A 34 9.92 4.82 0.42
N TYR A 35 10.69 5.21 1.44
CA TYR A 35 10.31 6.26 2.37
C TYR A 35 10.08 7.61 1.66
N ARG A 36 11.01 8.01 0.77
CA ARG A 36 10.86 9.27 0.00
C ARG A 36 9.61 9.28 -0.87
N LYS A 37 9.23 8.13 -1.43
CA LYS A 37 7.98 7.99 -2.19
C LYS A 37 6.75 8.03 -1.30
N CYS A 38 6.79 7.40 -0.11
CA CYS A 38 5.74 7.56 0.89
C CYS A 38 5.54 9.04 1.25
N LYS A 39 6.64 9.78 1.43
CA LYS A 39 6.57 11.22 1.70
C LYS A 39 5.92 11.98 0.54
N ALA A 40 6.32 11.71 -0.71
CA ALA A 40 5.71 12.33 -1.88
C ALA A 40 4.19 12.04 -1.99
N VAL A 41 3.77 10.81 -1.63
CA VAL A 41 2.35 10.46 -1.55
C VAL A 41 1.61 11.33 -0.53
N LEU A 42 2.15 11.48 0.67
CA LEU A 42 1.51 12.25 1.72
C LEU A 42 1.51 13.75 1.42
N ASP A 43 2.60 14.27 0.86
CA ASP A 43 2.71 15.67 0.43
C ASP A 43 1.65 16.00 -0.66
N GLU A 44 1.41 15.09 -1.61
CA GLU A 44 0.37 15.28 -2.63
C GLU A 44 -1.03 15.14 -2.03
N ALA A 45 -1.30 14.08 -1.24
CA ALA A 45 -2.62 13.85 -0.64
C ALA A 45 -3.08 15.03 0.24
N GLY A 46 -2.15 15.63 0.97
CA GLY A 46 -2.42 16.78 1.83
C GLY A 46 -2.90 18.04 1.10
N LYS A 47 -2.72 18.12 -0.22
CA LYS A 47 -3.28 19.22 -1.04
C LYS A 47 -4.80 19.11 -1.21
N TYR A 48 -5.34 17.88 -1.14
CA TYR A 48 -6.76 17.58 -1.40
C TYR A 48 -7.56 17.26 -0.15
N ILE A 49 -6.89 16.97 0.98
CA ILE A 49 -7.52 16.54 2.22
C ILE A 49 -7.20 17.57 3.31
N SER A 50 -8.22 18.25 3.84
CA SER A 50 -8.08 19.10 5.02
C SER A 50 -8.11 18.25 6.29
N ASN A 51 -7.35 18.65 7.31
CA ASN A 51 -7.22 17.90 8.57
C ASN A 51 -6.83 16.43 8.37
N MET A 52 -5.99 16.16 7.36
CA MET A 52 -5.48 14.85 7.08
C MET A 52 -4.63 14.33 8.25
N GLN A 53 -4.92 13.13 8.71
CA GLN A 53 -4.02 12.37 9.58
C GLN A 53 -3.16 11.47 8.70
N SER A 54 -1.85 11.44 8.93
CA SER A 54 -0.97 10.65 8.09
C SER A 54 0.17 10.03 8.86
N GLU A 55 0.57 8.83 8.44
CA GLU A 55 1.69 8.11 9.02
C GLU A 55 2.46 7.33 7.95
N ILE A 56 3.78 7.19 8.14
CA ILE A 56 4.63 6.30 7.37
C ILE A 56 5.16 5.21 8.30
N ILE A 57 4.87 3.94 7.95
CA ILE A 57 5.46 2.78 8.60
C ILE A 57 6.60 2.27 7.72
N GLU A 58 7.83 2.28 8.25
CA GLU A 58 8.98 1.65 7.61
C GLU A 58 9.15 0.24 8.16
N LEU A 59 8.84 -0.79 7.35
CA LEU A 59 8.90 -2.19 7.80
C LEU A 59 10.29 -2.62 8.27
N GLN A 60 11.34 -1.98 7.76
CA GLN A 60 12.72 -2.22 8.23
C GLN A 60 12.90 -2.00 9.73
N ASN A 61 12.15 -1.09 10.33
CA ASN A 61 12.23 -0.73 11.74
C ASN A 61 11.40 -1.65 12.65
N HIS A 62 10.72 -2.64 12.09
CA HIS A 62 9.88 -3.58 12.82
C HIS A 62 10.41 -5.01 12.73
N SER A 63 10.44 -5.70 13.87
CA SER A 63 10.86 -7.10 13.97
C SER A 63 9.68 -8.03 13.66
N LEU A 64 9.28 -8.08 12.39
CA LEU A 64 8.26 -9.01 11.93
C LEU A 64 8.81 -10.43 11.82
N ASN A 65 8.02 -11.40 12.25
CA ASN A 65 8.30 -12.83 12.11
C ASN A 65 7.34 -13.48 11.11
N PRO A 66 7.72 -14.58 10.43
CA PRO A 66 6.80 -15.35 9.59
C PRO A 66 5.63 -15.93 10.42
N CYS A 67 4.54 -16.28 9.77
CA CYS A 67 3.44 -16.97 10.41
C CYS A 67 3.83 -18.42 10.71
N THR A 68 3.59 -18.89 11.92
CA THR A 68 3.87 -20.28 12.34
C THR A 68 2.63 -21.17 12.30
N ALA A 69 1.52 -20.65 11.74
CA ALA A 69 0.23 -21.36 11.70
C ALA A 69 -0.28 -21.87 13.06
N CYS A 70 0.11 -21.23 14.17
CA CYS A 70 -0.23 -21.64 15.52
C CYS A 70 -1.72 -21.47 15.90
N SER A 71 -2.53 -20.91 15.01
CA SER A 71 -3.97 -20.62 15.21
C SER A 71 -4.31 -19.68 16.39
N GLY A 72 -3.33 -19.08 17.04
CA GLY A 72 -3.53 -18.20 18.21
C GLY A 72 -4.36 -16.94 17.90
N CYS A 73 -4.44 -16.53 16.64
CA CYS A 73 -5.28 -15.40 16.19
C CYS A 73 -6.78 -15.73 16.03
N LEU A 74 -7.16 -17.00 16.20
CA LEU A 74 -8.52 -17.47 15.95
C LEU A 74 -9.60 -16.71 16.73
N ASN A 75 -9.33 -16.43 17.99
CA ASN A 75 -10.28 -15.77 18.89
C ASN A 75 -10.01 -14.26 19.00
N SER A 76 -8.75 -13.88 19.08
CA SER A 76 -8.32 -12.50 19.33
C SER A 76 -8.35 -11.59 18.10
N LYS A 77 -8.37 -12.14 16.88
CA LYS A 77 -8.12 -11.41 15.61
C LYS A 77 -6.73 -10.73 15.57
N ARG A 78 -5.83 -11.11 16.46
CA ARG A 78 -4.47 -10.59 16.58
C ARG A 78 -3.49 -11.75 16.64
N CYS A 79 -2.27 -11.55 16.18
CA CYS A 79 -1.24 -12.56 16.27
C CYS A 79 -0.85 -12.75 17.75
N ALA A 80 -0.89 -13.99 18.25
CA ALA A 80 -0.56 -14.28 19.62
C ALA A 80 0.94 -14.13 19.95
N ILE A 81 1.80 -14.18 18.93
CA ILE A 81 3.26 -14.27 19.08
C ILE A 81 4.03 -13.12 18.44
N ASP A 82 3.37 -12.19 17.76
CA ASP A 82 4.03 -11.08 17.05
C ASP A 82 3.33 -9.75 17.33
N ASN A 83 3.82 -9.06 18.35
CA ASN A 83 3.28 -7.76 18.73
C ASN A 83 3.61 -6.67 17.71
N ALA A 84 4.74 -6.77 16.99
CA ALA A 84 5.09 -5.81 15.94
C ALA A 84 4.08 -5.86 14.78
N PHE A 85 3.66 -7.07 14.39
CA PHE A 85 2.57 -7.24 13.45
C PHE A 85 1.27 -6.59 13.95
N ASN A 86 0.89 -6.84 15.20
CA ASN A 86 -0.35 -6.31 15.76
C ASN A 86 -0.37 -4.79 15.75
N GLN A 87 0.73 -4.13 16.11
CA GLN A 87 0.85 -2.67 16.09
C GLN A 87 0.68 -2.10 14.67
N ILE A 88 1.25 -2.76 13.66
CA ILE A 88 1.09 -2.36 12.26
C ILE A 88 -0.35 -2.61 11.82
N TYR A 89 -0.92 -3.76 12.16
CA TYR A 89 -2.26 -4.15 11.77
C TYR A 89 -3.33 -3.20 12.33
N GLU A 90 -3.19 -2.75 13.60
CA GLU A 90 -4.07 -1.73 14.19
C GLU A 90 -4.09 -0.43 13.39
N LYS A 91 -2.93 0.01 12.92
CA LYS A 91 -2.83 1.22 12.10
C LYS A 91 -3.45 1.02 10.71
N ILE A 92 -3.31 -0.18 10.14
CA ILE A 92 -3.94 -0.51 8.86
C ILE A 92 -5.47 -0.48 9.00
N ILE A 93 -6.04 -1.14 9.99
CA ILE A 93 -7.51 -1.16 10.17
C ILE A 93 -8.11 0.20 10.55
N ALA A 94 -7.28 1.10 11.03
CA ALA A 94 -7.70 2.45 11.40
C ALA A 94 -7.59 3.46 10.25
N CYS A 95 -6.97 3.13 9.12
CA CYS A 95 -6.80 4.07 8.01
C CYS A 95 -7.97 4.00 7.01
N ASP A 96 -8.19 5.10 6.30
CA ASP A 96 -9.17 5.20 5.22
C ASP A 96 -8.53 4.82 3.86
N ALA A 97 -7.25 5.13 3.69
CA ALA A 97 -6.47 4.70 2.54
C ALA A 97 -5.07 4.21 2.94
N LEU A 98 -4.66 3.12 2.31
CA LEU A 98 -3.37 2.48 2.49
C LEU A 98 -2.55 2.57 1.20
N PHE A 99 -1.34 3.15 1.28
CA PHE A 99 -0.37 3.13 0.19
C PHE A 99 0.78 2.16 0.53
N ILE A 100 0.96 1.14 -0.28
CA ILE A 100 2.08 0.20 -0.20
C ILE A 100 3.17 0.64 -1.18
N VAL A 101 4.34 1.00 -0.66
CA VAL A 101 5.49 1.40 -1.49
C VAL A 101 6.58 0.35 -1.37
N ALA A 102 6.82 -0.42 -2.43
CA ALA A 102 7.68 -1.59 -2.41
C ALA A 102 8.86 -1.48 -3.40
N PRO A 103 10.11 -1.70 -2.95
CA PRO A 103 11.26 -1.78 -3.83
C PRO A 103 11.32 -3.13 -4.54
N HIS A 104 11.96 -3.15 -5.71
CA HIS A 104 12.25 -4.38 -6.44
C HIS A 104 13.56 -5.02 -5.97
N TYR A 105 13.48 -5.84 -4.94
CA TYR A 105 14.56 -6.76 -4.55
C TYR A 105 14.17 -8.22 -4.85
N ALA A 106 12.86 -8.51 -4.77
CA ALA A 106 12.20 -9.75 -5.10
C ALA A 106 10.78 -9.40 -5.58
N LEU A 107 9.96 -10.38 -5.94
CA LEU A 107 8.56 -10.14 -6.34
C LEU A 107 7.80 -9.38 -5.25
N ILE A 108 7.97 -9.79 -4.01
CA ILE A 108 7.48 -9.07 -2.82
C ILE A 108 8.62 -9.04 -1.79
N PRO A 109 8.96 -7.89 -1.21
CA PRO A 109 9.96 -7.80 -0.13
C PRO A 109 9.60 -8.69 1.07
N ALA A 110 10.59 -9.34 1.69
CA ALA A 110 10.37 -10.36 2.71
C ALA A 110 9.47 -9.90 3.87
N LYS A 111 9.71 -8.73 4.45
CA LYS A 111 8.87 -8.21 5.55
C LYS A 111 7.44 -7.88 5.10
N LEU A 112 7.27 -7.48 3.85
CA LEU A 112 5.95 -7.27 3.28
C LEU A 112 5.21 -8.60 3.08
N CYS A 113 5.92 -9.67 2.66
CA CYS A 113 5.37 -11.03 2.64
C CYS A 113 4.90 -11.47 4.03
N MET A 114 5.73 -11.28 5.06
CA MET A 114 5.38 -11.64 6.45
C MET A 114 4.12 -10.89 6.93
N LEU A 115 4.00 -9.61 6.57
CA LEU A 115 2.81 -8.81 6.88
C LEU A 115 1.57 -9.40 6.20
N PHE A 116 1.62 -9.63 4.90
CA PHE A 116 0.48 -10.15 4.12
C PHE A 116 0.09 -11.56 4.55
N GLU A 117 1.06 -12.44 4.80
CA GLU A 117 0.83 -13.80 5.30
C GLU A 117 0.00 -13.79 6.59
N LYS A 118 0.38 -12.95 7.55
CA LYS A 118 -0.35 -12.84 8.82
C LYS A 118 -1.72 -12.20 8.65
N MET A 119 -1.83 -11.16 7.85
CA MET A 119 -3.13 -10.55 7.52
C MET A 119 -4.05 -11.60 6.90
N GLY A 120 -3.56 -12.37 5.91
CA GLY A 120 -4.30 -13.45 5.27
C GLY A 120 -4.74 -14.52 6.27
N THR A 121 -3.83 -14.93 7.14
CA THR A 121 -4.11 -15.96 8.15
C THR A 121 -5.20 -15.51 9.13
N VAL A 122 -5.12 -14.27 9.65
CA VAL A 122 -6.14 -13.73 10.56
C VAL A 122 -7.53 -13.75 9.93
N VAL A 123 -7.64 -13.38 8.66
CA VAL A 123 -8.93 -13.38 7.94
C VAL A 123 -9.37 -14.79 7.58
N SER A 124 -8.49 -15.62 7.03
CA SER A 124 -8.78 -16.96 6.54
C SER A 124 -9.31 -17.88 7.67
N ILE A 125 -8.64 -17.88 8.82
CA ILE A 125 -9.05 -18.71 9.97
C ILE A 125 -10.47 -18.36 10.43
N ARG A 126 -10.84 -17.08 10.47
CA ARG A 126 -12.20 -16.69 10.89
C ARG A 126 -13.24 -16.98 9.83
N SER A 127 -12.96 -16.68 8.56
CA SER A 127 -13.89 -16.93 7.47
C SER A 127 -14.14 -18.42 7.21
N SER A 128 -13.26 -19.31 7.71
CA SER A 128 -13.54 -20.75 7.70
C SER A 128 -14.70 -21.13 8.63
N LYS A 129 -14.90 -20.39 9.72
CA LYS A 129 -16.00 -20.58 10.67
C LYS A 129 -17.22 -19.72 10.36
N ASP A 130 -17.01 -18.51 9.88
CA ASP A 130 -18.06 -17.57 9.47
C ASP A 130 -17.82 -17.14 8.03
N LYS A 131 -18.63 -17.67 7.12
CA LYS A 131 -18.53 -17.38 5.67
C LYS A 131 -18.87 -15.93 5.32
N SER A 132 -19.57 -15.22 6.17
CA SER A 132 -19.90 -13.80 5.98
C SER A 132 -18.79 -12.86 6.41
N TYR A 133 -17.82 -13.34 7.19
CA TYR A 133 -16.72 -12.52 7.69
C TYR A 133 -15.83 -12.03 6.55
N ARG A 134 -15.64 -10.72 6.46
CA ARG A 134 -14.85 -10.04 5.41
C ARG A 134 -13.47 -9.55 5.85
N GLY A 135 -13.16 -9.59 7.15
CA GLY A 135 -11.95 -9.01 7.70
C GLY A 135 -12.11 -7.55 8.13
N GLU A 136 -11.28 -7.11 9.05
CA GLU A 136 -11.32 -5.74 9.60
C GLU A 136 -10.77 -4.71 8.60
N THR A 137 -9.99 -5.16 7.62
CA THR A 137 -9.40 -4.31 6.57
C THR A 137 -10.28 -4.23 5.30
N TYR A 138 -11.43 -4.92 5.30
CA TYR A 138 -12.33 -4.89 4.15
C TYR A 138 -12.89 -3.50 3.93
N GLY A 139 -12.74 -3.00 2.71
CA GLY A 139 -13.24 -1.66 2.33
C GLY A 139 -12.17 -0.55 2.38
N ILE A 140 -11.01 -0.81 2.98
CA ILE A 140 -9.89 0.15 2.95
C ILE A 140 -9.37 0.28 1.52
N LYS A 141 -9.34 1.50 1.00
CA LYS A 141 -8.78 1.77 -0.33
C LYS A 141 -7.28 1.59 -0.31
N THR A 142 -6.76 0.71 -1.16
CA THR A 142 -5.33 0.41 -1.18
C THR A 142 -4.71 0.63 -2.54
N ALA A 143 -3.59 1.33 -2.52
CA ALA A 143 -2.80 1.72 -3.67
C ALA A 143 -1.40 1.09 -3.60
N VAL A 144 -0.86 0.68 -4.74
CA VAL A 144 0.45 0.03 -4.82
C VAL A 144 1.39 0.85 -5.69
N ILE A 145 2.54 1.23 -5.12
CA ILE A 145 3.62 1.90 -5.83
C ILE A 145 4.86 1.02 -5.73
N THR A 146 5.32 0.49 -6.84
CA THR A 146 6.59 -0.24 -6.87
C THR A 146 7.68 0.59 -7.52
N HIS A 147 8.92 0.33 -7.15
CA HIS A 147 10.06 1.01 -7.75
C HIS A 147 11.27 0.08 -7.87
N GLY A 148 12.07 0.30 -8.90
CA GLY A 148 13.27 -0.50 -9.12
C GLY A 148 14.06 -0.01 -10.32
N ALA A 149 15.22 -0.62 -10.56
CA ALA A 149 16.12 -0.22 -11.62
C ALA A 149 15.44 -0.13 -12.99
N THR A 150 15.89 0.81 -13.74
CA THR A 150 15.48 1.32 -15.05
C THR A 150 14.73 0.36 -15.97
N ALA A 151 13.49 0.73 -16.29
CA ALA A 151 12.84 0.28 -17.52
C ALA A 151 12.97 1.40 -18.55
N VAL A 152 13.71 1.13 -19.60
CA VAL A 152 14.08 2.13 -20.62
C VAL A 152 13.01 2.28 -21.71
N ASN A 153 11.99 1.39 -21.74
CA ASN A 153 10.93 1.41 -22.72
C ASN A 153 9.59 0.87 -22.17
N ASP A 154 8.51 1.11 -22.90
CA ASP A 154 7.15 0.71 -22.52
C ASP A 154 6.97 -0.80 -22.28
N ALA A 155 7.64 -1.65 -23.07
CA ALA A 155 7.57 -3.09 -22.91
C ALA A 155 8.22 -3.52 -21.57
N ALA A 156 9.34 -2.91 -21.23
CA ALA A 156 10.01 -3.15 -19.94
C ALA A 156 9.18 -2.61 -18.77
N GLN A 157 8.47 -1.48 -18.93
CA GLN A 157 7.56 -0.96 -17.92
C GLN A 157 6.35 -1.87 -17.71
N LYS A 158 5.72 -2.34 -18.78
CA LYS A 158 4.61 -3.33 -18.71
C LYS A 158 5.05 -4.62 -18.02
N ARG A 159 6.24 -5.14 -18.39
CA ARG A 159 6.81 -6.32 -17.74
C ARG A 159 7.05 -6.09 -16.25
N LYS A 160 7.61 -4.96 -15.86
CA LYS A 160 7.84 -4.62 -14.45
C LYS A 160 6.55 -4.49 -13.66
N LYS A 161 5.53 -3.85 -14.19
CA LYS A 161 4.22 -3.78 -13.56
C LYS A 161 3.73 -5.19 -13.25
N ARG A 162 3.76 -6.09 -14.25
CA ARG A 162 3.32 -7.47 -14.10
C ARG A 162 4.09 -8.26 -13.04
N ILE A 163 5.40 -8.08 -12.93
CA ILE A 163 6.22 -8.86 -11.98
C ILE A 163 6.34 -8.23 -10.59
N LEU A 164 6.01 -6.95 -10.42
CA LEU A 164 6.15 -6.23 -9.16
C LEU A 164 4.82 -5.82 -8.55
N ASN A 165 3.95 -5.21 -9.33
CA ASN A 165 2.67 -4.73 -8.81
C ASN A 165 1.66 -5.86 -8.67
N ASP A 166 1.51 -6.70 -9.71
CA ASP A 166 0.48 -7.74 -9.72
C ASP A 166 0.59 -8.71 -8.54
N PRO A 167 1.79 -9.22 -8.15
CA PRO A 167 1.89 -10.08 -6.97
C PRO A 167 1.44 -9.42 -5.66
N ILE A 168 1.80 -8.14 -5.46
CA ILE A 168 1.38 -7.38 -4.29
C ILE A 168 -0.13 -7.16 -4.33
N ALA A 169 -0.63 -6.74 -5.46
CA ALA A 169 -2.02 -6.48 -5.68
C ALA A 169 -2.88 -7.74 -5.48
N ILE A 170 -2.46 -8.88 -6.02
CA ILE A 170 -3.13 -10.17 -5.82
C ILE A 170 -3.12 -10.53 -4.33
N ALA A 171 -1.97 -10.42 -3.65
CA ALA A 171 -1.88 -10.71 -2.21
C ALA A 171 -2.84 -9.86 -1.36
N LEU A 172 -3.17 -8.66 -1.82
CA LEU A 172 -4.08 -7.75 -1.14
C LEU A 172 -5.56 -7.97 -1.47
N THR A 173 -5.87 -8.54 -2.62
CA THR A 173 -7.24 -8.53 -3.18
C THR A 173 -7.74 -9.88 -3.67
N ASP A 174 -6.92 -10.94 -3.64
CA ASP A 174 -7.32 -12.27 -4.08
C ASP A 174 -8.49 -12.80 -3.24
N PRO A 175 -9.65 -13.13 -3.85
CA PRO A 175 -10.82 -13.64 -3.14
C PRO A 175 -10.56 -14.93 -2.35
N GLN A 176 -9.61 -15.75 -2.78
CA GLN A 176 -9.24 -17.00 -2.11
C GLN A 176 -8.40 -16.74 -0.85
N LEU A 177 -7.57 -15.68 -0.88
CA LEU A 177 -6.82 -15.22 0.28
C LEU A 177 -7.67 -14.34 1.21
N LYS A 178 -8.96 -14.16 0.87
CA LYS A 178 -9.91 -13.30 1.58
C LYS A 178 -9.49 -11.84 1.56
N PRO A 179 -9.89 -11.13 0.52
CA PRO A 179 -9.44 -9.76 0.29
C PRO A 179 -9.80 -8.90 1.48
N PHE A 180 -8.81 -8.28 1.99
CA PHE A 180 -8.94 -7.25 2.99
C PHE A 180 -9.51 -5.99 2.39
N LEU A 181 -9.36 -5.85 1.09
CA LEU A 181 -9.40 -4.58 0.38
C LEU A 181 -10.42 -4.67 -0.73
N ILE A 182 -10.89 -3.53 -1.19
CA ILE A 182 -11.87 -3.43 -2.26
C ILE A 182 -11.34 -4.14 -3.51
N PRO A 183 -12.18 -4.96 -4.18
CA PRO A 183 -11.81 -5.59 -5.43
C PRO A 183 -11.37 -4.57 -6.48
N PHE A 184 -10.51 -4.98 -7.39
CA PHE A 184 -10.02 -4.19 -8.52
C PHE A 184 -11.11 -3.80 -9.51
N ASN A 185 -11.98 -2.89 -9.16
CA ASN A 185 -12.91 -2.32 -10.12
C ASN A 185 -12.35 -1.02 -10.73
N ASP A 186 -11.32 -0.45 -10.10
CA ASP A 186 -10.74 0.79 -10.52
C ASP A 186 -9.37 0.59 -11.18
N GLU A 187 -9.11 1.30 -12.26
CA GLU A 187 -7.86 1.22 -13.03
C GLU A 187 -6.61 1.49 -12.16
N TRP A 188 -6.74 2.32 -11.14
CA TRP A 188 -5.67 2.64 -10.20
C TRP A 188 -5.31 1.49 -9.24
N ALA A 189 -6.20 0.54 -9.00
CA ALA A 189 -5.98 -0.55 -8.03
C ALA A 189 -4.81 -1.47 -8.41
N THR A 190 -4.48 -1.58 -9.70
CA THR A 190 -3.32 -2.36 -10.15
C THR A 190 -1.98 -1.70 -9.85
N GLY A 191 -1.99 -0.45 -9.36
CA GLY A 191 -0.81 0.28 -8.97
C GLY A 191 0.05 0.82 -10.10
N ILE A 192 1.12 1.51 -9.73
CA ILE A 192 2.11 2.06 -10.66
C ILE A 192 3.51 1.54 -10.33
N CYS A 193 4.37 1.50 -11.37
CA CYS A 193 5.79 1.25 -11.20
C CYS A 193 6.56 2.51 -11.62
N VAL A 194 7.44 2.99 -10.75
CA VAL A 194 8.20 4.23 -10.94
C VAL A 194 9.71 4.01 -10.81
N GLN A 195 10.50 4.98 -11.22
CA GLN A 195 11.96 4.98 -11.06
C GLN A 195 12.35 5.25 -9.59
N PRO A 196 13.58 4.89 -9.19
CA PRO A 196 14.15 5.38 -7.94
C PRO A 196 14.15 6.91 -7.90
N ILE A 197 13.88 7.51 -6.75
CA ILE A 197 14.06 8.96 -6.54
C ILE A 197 15.55 9.18 -6.24
N GLU A 198 16.27 9.75 -7.19
CA GLU A 198 17.66 10.20 -7.00
C GLU A 198 17.67 11.71 -6.72
N LYS A 199 18.74 12.19 -6.07
CA LYS A 199 18.78 13.53 -5.44
C LYS A 199 18.48 14.72 -6.37
N ASN A 200 18.51 14.59 -7.70
CA ASN A 200 18.42 15.73 -8.62
C ASN A 200 17.59 15.49 -9.91
N THR A 201 16.92 14.37 -10.09
CA THR A 201 16.22 14.04 -11.36
C THR A 201 14.75 13.67 -11.19
N ASP A 202 14.11 14.14 -10.14
CA ASP A 202 12.91 13.51 -9.59
C ASP A 202 11.58 14.02 -10.14
N GLY A 203 11.58 15.02 -11.01
CA GLY A 203 10.35 15.66 -11.49
C GLY A 203 9.36 14.68 -12.12
N GLU A 204 9.80 13.80 -13.02
CA GLU A 204 8.92 12.86 -13.72
C GLU A 204 8.37 11.77 -12.78
N THR A 205 9.21 11.22 -11.90
CA THR A 205 8.77 10.21 -10.92
C THR A 205 7.77 10.79 -9.94
N VAL A 206 8.03 12.00 -9.43
CA VAL A 206 7.11 12.69 -8.52
C VAL A 206 5.81 13.03 -9.22
N LEU A 207 5.83 13.51 -10.47
CA LEU A 207 4.63 13.78 -11.25
C LEU A 207 3.75 12.53 -11.41
N LYS A 208 4.35 11.37 -11.76
CA LYS A 208 3.61 10.10 -11.85
C LYS A 208 2.99 9.67 -10.52
N ILE A 209 3.70 9.86 -9.42
CA ILE A 209 3.16 9.60 -8.08
C ILE A 209 1.99 10.55 -7.80
N ASN A 210 2.14 11.83 -8.07
CA ASN A 210 1.11 12.83 -7.83
C ASN A 210 -0.17 12.57 -8.64
N GLU A 211 -0.04 12.23 -9.92
CA GLU A 211 -1.19 11.83 -10.77
C GLU A 211 -1.89 10.58 -10.22
N TYR A 212 -1.11 9.61 -9.77
CA TYR A 212 -1.66 8.38 -9.20
C TYR A 212 -2.37 8.64 -7.88
N VAL A 213 -1.79 9.43 -6.98
CA VAL A 213 -2.40 9.83 -5.70
C VAL A 213 -3.72 10.56 -5.95
N ARG A 214 -3.77 11.50 -6.91
CA ARG A 214 -5.01 12.19 -7.28
C ARG A 214 -6.12 11.23 -7.69
N LYS A 215 -5.81 10.22 -8.51
CA LYS A 215 -6.80 9.19 -8.92
C LYS A 215 -7.34 8.43 -7.70
N VAL A 216 -6.46 8.05 -6.76
CA VAL A 216 -6.87 7.36 -5.54
C VAL A 216 -7.75 8.27 -4.66
N ILE A 217 -7.34 9.51 -4.44
CA ILE A 217 -8.09 10.45 -3.61
C ILE A 217 -9.44 10.80 -4.24
N ASN A 218 -9.51 11.00 -5.54
CA ASN A 218 -10.77 11.26 -6.25
C ASN A 218 -11.77 10.09 -6.15
N SER A 219 -11.31 8.88 -5.88
CA SER A 219 -12.20 7.74 -5.65
C SER A 219 -12.98 7.80 -4.32
N PHE A 220 -12.66 8.77 -3.45
CA PHE A 220 -13.44 9.05 -2.23
C PHE A 220 -14.59 10.05 -2.47
N LEU A 221 -14.60 10.73 -3.62
CA LEU A 221 -15.65 11.64 -4.04
C LEU A 221 -16.74 10.89 -4.81
#